data_728f515111e4e5810b1f9ee9fa048f19
#
_entry.id   728f515111e4e5810b1f9ee9fa048f19
#
_cell.length_a   1.000
_cell.length_b   1.000
_cell.length_c   1.000
_cell.angle_alpha   90.00
_cell.angle_beta   90.00
_cell.angle_gamma   90.00
#
_symmetry.space_group_name_H-M   'P 1'
#
loop_
_entity.id
_entity.type
_entity.pdbx_description
1 polymer ?
#
loop_
_entity_poly.entity_id
_entity_poly.type
_entity_poly.pdbx_seq_one_letter_code
_entity_poly.pdbx_strand_id
1 'polypeptide(L)'
;MTLLSRAAALIGCLALGLAGPASARDVDQASYGYPLVNPFEATIATTPPDLRPPLPAVDDIQQSDYALKLRPEREYELPSNFWPVKKLHYRLAWQDHAAPLVFVIAGTGAHYASSTPEYLKRLFYGAGYHVVQISSPTSWDFMVGASRISTPGYTPDDADELYRVMQAVRAQHPDLPVTDYYLTGYSLGALHAAFVSHLDETRRSFNFKRVLLLNPPVNLYTSVSNLDKLVQTQVKGINDTNTFYQVVLAKLTRYFKQKGYVDLNDAFLFELQQSRQHLSNEEMAMLIGAVFRFSSADIAFTSDLINRRGLITPPKYPITEGTSLTPFFKRAMQCDFECYMTDQLMPLWRAKYDGGSLPQLIQQVSLYALQDYLRDSPKVAVMHNADDVILGPGDIGFLRRTFGERLTLYPRGGHCGNLNYRVNAQDMLGFFQGQDASPASLATAQTGN
;
A
#
# COMPACT_ATOMS: atom_id res chain seq x y z
N MET A 1 40.25 3.03 -77.68
CA MET A 1 38.88 3.62 -77.67
C MET A 1 38.17 3.15 -76.39
N THR A 2 38.01 4.04 -75.56
CA THR A 2 37.60 3.99 -74.17
C THR A 2 36.10 3.92 -73.99
N LEU A 3 35.61 3.10 -73.08
CA LEU A 3 34.29 3.22 -72.51
C LEU A 3 34.37 3.10 -70.98
N LEU A 4 34.23 4.23 -70.33
CA LEU A 4 34.03 4.41 -68.91
C LEU A 4 32.57 4.13 -68.60
N SER A 5 32.28 3.16 -67.72
CA SER A 5 30.97 2.96 -67.13
C SER A 5 31.03 3.41 -65.63
N ARG A 6 30.21 4.39 -65.32
CA ARG A 6 30.02 4.91 -63.95
C ARG A 6 29.14 3.97 -63.16
N ALA A 7 29.70 3.45 -62.06
CA ALA A 7 28.90 2.80 -61.01
C ALA A 7 28.63 3.85 -59.92
N ALA A 8 27.37 4.22 -59.80
CA ALA A 8 26.87 5.06 -58.69
C ALA A 8 26.53 4.15 -57.55
N ALA A 9 27.33 4.20 -56.47
CA ALA A 9 27.02 3.57 -55.19
C ALA A 9 25.98 4.39 -54.43
N LEU A 10 24.77 3.86 -54.28
CA LEU A 10 23.77 4.36 -53.33
C LEU A 10 24.21 3.96 -51.93
N ILE A 11 24.70 4.89 -51.12
CA ILE A 11 24.87 4.75 -49.70
C ILE A 11 23.50 5.07 -49.05
N GLY A 12 22.73 4.04 -48.79
CA GLY A 12 21.54 4.11 -47.95
C GLY A 12 21.97 4.27 -46.50
N CYS A 13 21.93 5.49 -45.95
CA CYS A 13 21.99 5.69 -44.51
C CYS A 13 20.75 5.10 -43.85
N LEU A 14 20.86 3.86 -43.32
CA LEU A 14 19.95 3.38 -42.31
C LEU A 14 20.20 4.18 -41.03
N ALA A 15 19.43 5.24 -40.81
CA ALA A 15 19.31 5.85 -39.51
C ALA A 15 18.58 4.84 -38.59
N LEU A 16 19.31 3.94 -37.95
CA LEU A 16 18.87 3.27 -36.74
C LEU A 16 18.65 4.37 -35.70
N GLY A 17 17.41 4.81 -35.57
CA GLY A 17 16.99 5.61 -34.43
C GLY A 17 17.27 4.79 -33.17
N LEU A 18 18.35 5.11 -32.49
CA LEU A 18 18.54 4.73 -31.08
C LEU A 18 17.42 5.41 -30.31
N ALA A 19 16.29 4.70 -30.15
CA ALA A 19 15.33 5.06 -29.14
C ALA A 19 16.07 5.03 -27.80
N GLY A 20 16.40 6.20 -27.28
CA GLY A 20 16.92 6.32 -25.91
C GLY A 20 15.96 5.62 -24.95
N PRO A 21 16.45 5.16 -23.78
CA PRO A 21 15.57 4.54 -22.81
C PRO A 21 14.41 5.50 -22.52
N ALA A 22 13.20 4.99 -22.70
CA ALA A 22 11.96 5.72 -22.45
C ALA A 22 12.00 6.30 -21.03
N SER A 23 11.82 7.64 -20.92
CA SER A 23 12.01 8.38 -19.67
C SER A 23 10.77 8.29 -18.81
N ALA A 24 10.93 8.15 -17.49
CA ALA A 24 9.84 8.27 -16.53
C ALA A 24 9.07 9.58 -16.71
N ARG A 25 7.75 9.54 -16.48
CA ARG A 25 6.94 10.75 -16.44
C ARG A 25 7.15 11.47 -15.10
N ASP A 26 8.03 12.45 -15.09
CA ASP A 26 8.14 13.39 -13.98
C ASP A 26 7.04 14.45 -14.09
N VAL A 27 6.19 14.52 -13.06
CA VAL A 27 5.19 15.58 -12.99
C VAL A 27 5.88 16.88 -12.60
N ASP A 28 5.69 17.92 -13.41
CA ASP A 28 6.34 19.20 -13.17
C ASP A 28 5.88 19.83 -11.86
N GLN A 29 6.84 20.28 -11.05
CA GLN A 29 6.61 20.83 -9.73
C GLN A 29 5.73 22.08 -9.75
N ALA A 30 5.86 22.94 -10.77
CA ALA A 30 5.14 24.21 -10.85
C ALA A 30 3.66 23.98 -11.23
N SER A 31 3.38 23.00 -12.08
CA SER A 31 2.03 22.70 -12.58
C SER A 31 1.27 21.68 -11.74
N TYR A 32 1.94 20.93 -10.86
CA TYR A 32 1.28 19.86 -10.09
C TYR A 32 0.16 20.36 -9.16
N GLY A 33 0.35 21.53 -8.53
CA GLY A 33 -0.69 22.19 -7.74
C GLY A 33 -1.10 21.53 -6.42
N TYR A 34 -0.47 20.43 -6.01
CA TYR A 34 -0.71 19.84 -4.68
C TYR A 34 -0.15 20.78 -3.59
N PRO A 35 -0.96 21.19 -2.56
CA PRO A 35 -0.58 22.30 -1.70
C PRO A 35 0.42 21.92 -0.59
N LEU A 36 0.39 20.66 -0.09
CA LEU A 36 1.21 20.27 1.04
C LEU A 36 2.64 19.97 0.58
N VAL A 37 3.56 20.81 1.01
CA VAL A 37 5.00 20.75 0.61
C VAL A 37 5.80 19.87 1.57
N ASN A 38 5.38 19.82 2.85
CA ASN A 38 6.04 19.01 3.86
C ASN A 38 5.61 17.55 3.75
N PRO A 39 6.54 16.58 3.59
CA PRO A 39 6.16 15.17 3.42
C PRO A 39 5.48 14.54 4.64
N PHE A 40 5.82 14.96 5.85
CA PHE A 40 5.15 14.48 7.07
C PHE A 40 3.73 15.02 7.16
N GLU A 41 3.54 16.31 6.86
CA GLU A 41 2.21 16.92 6.81
C GLU A 41 1.34 16.26 5.75
N ALA A 42 1.86 16.07 4.54
CA ALA A 42 1.15 15.39 3.45
C ALA A 42 0.74 13.96 3.83
N THR A 43 1.63 13.22 4.50
CA THR A 43 1.36 11.85 4.97
C THR A 43 0.24 11.79 6.01
N ILE A 44 0.16 12.77 6.93
CA ILE A 44 -0.82 12.78 8.03
C ILE A 44 -2.14 13.42 7.61
N ALA A 45 -2.08 14.63 7.03
CA ALA A 45 -3.25 15.43 6.72
C ALA A 45 -3.93 15.02 5.41
N THR A 46 -3.22 14.29 4.56
CA THR A 46 -3.66 13.85 3.23
C THR A 46 -4.11 15.01 2.31
N THR A 47 -4.94 14.73 1.33
CA THR A 47 -5.42 15.76 0.38
C THR A 47 -6.53 16.62 1.00
N PRO A 48 -6.46 17.96 0.92
CA PRO A 48 -7.56 18.84 1.29
C PRO A 48 -8.88 18.47 0.61
N PRO A 49 -10.02 18.55 1.32
CA PRO A 49 -11.31 18.09 0.80
C PRO A 49 -11.74 18.73 -0.53
N ASP A 50 -11.48 20.02 -0.71
CA ASP A 50 -11.80 20.80 -1.92
C ASP A 50 -10.96 20.44 -3.16
N LEU A 51 -9.87 19.73 -2.95
CA LEU A 51 -8.97 19.25 -4.01
C LEU A 51 -9.18 17.78 -4.38
N ARG A 52 -10.11 17.11 -3.72
CA ARG A 52 -10.47 15.72 -4.01
C ARG A 52 -11.40 15.63 -5.22
N PRO A 53 -11.39 14.52 -5.98
CA PRO A 53 -12.37 14.30 -7.04
C PRO A 53 -13.77 14.10 -6.46
N PRO A 54 -14.83 14.41 -7.20
CA PRO A 54 -16.18 13.99 -6.83
C PRO A 54 -16.25 12.46 -6.87
N LEU A 55 -16.90 11.87 -5.86
CA LEU A 55 -17.07 10.42 -5.73
C LEU A 55 -18.55 10.10 -5.49
N PRO A 56 -19.07 8.95 -5.98
CA PRO A 56 -20.43 8.52 -5.66
C PRO A 56 -20.61 8.44 -4.14
N ALA A 57 -21.79 8.79 -3.62
CA ALA A 57 -22.11 8.59 -2.21
C ALA A 57 -22.06 7.09 -1.87
N VAL A 58 -21.77 6.75 -0.62
CA VAL A 58 -21.66 5.35 -0.20
C VAL A 58 -22.97 4.61 -0.41
N ASP A 59 -24.09 5.29 -0.17
CA ASP A 59 -25.45 4.75 -0.32
C ASP A 59 -25.85 4.52 -1.78
N ASP A 60 -25.17 5.17 -2.75
CA ASP A 60 -25.38 4.98 -4.18
C ASP A 60 -24.58 3.80 -4.75
N ILE A 61 -23.76 3.13 -3.94
CA ILE A 61 -22.92 2.03 -4.37
C ILE A 61 -23.58 0.69 -4.02
N GLN A 62 -23.82 -0.14 -5.04
CA GLN A 62 -24.19 -1.53 -4.81
C GLN A 62 -23.02 -2.30 -4.23
N GLN A 63 -23.07 -2.62 -2.94
CA GLN A 63 -21.99 -3.28 -2.22
C GLN A 63 -22.48 -4.15 -1.08
N SER A 64 -21.68 -5.14 -0.71
CA SER A 64 -21.88 -5.95 0.48
C SER A 64 -20.56 -6.47 1.04
N ASP A 65 -20.57 -6.71 2.35
CA ASP A 65 -19.49 -7.40 3.03
C ASP A 65 -19.77 -8.91 3.02
N TYR A 66 -18.75 -9.66 2.64
CA TYR A 66 -18.77 -11.11 2.57
C TYR A 66 -17.69 -11.71 3.46
N ALA A 67 -17.78 -13.00 3.74
CA ALA A 67 -16.81 -13.71 4.56
C ALA A 67 -16.34 -15.00 3.90
N LEU A 68 -15.03 -15.25 3.96
CA LEU A 68 -14.37 -16.47 3.49
C LEU A 68 -13.90 -17.32 4.67
N LYS A 69 -14.15 -18.61 4.61
CA LYS A 69 -13.60 -19.58 5.56
C LYS A 69 -12.36 -20.21 4.91
N LEU A 70 -11.20 -19.56 5.03
CA LEU A 70 -9.93 -19.99 4.41
C LEU A 70 -8.90 -20.50 5.41
N ARG A 71 -9.19 -20.31 6.69
CA ARG A 71 -8.28 -20.72 7.73
C ARG A 71 -8.03 -22.23 7.67
N PRO A 72 -6.76 -22.67 7.68
CA PRO A 72 -6.44 -24.08 7.79
C PRO A 72 -6.90 -24.65 9.15
N GLU A 73 -7.22 -25.91 9.19
CA GLU A 73 -7.40 -26.62 10.45
C GLU A 73 -6.09 -26.56 11.25
N ARG A 74 -6.19 -26.27 12.54
CA ARG A 74 -5.07 -26.22 13.45
C ARG A 74 -5.28 -27.25 14.55
N GLU A 75 -4.19 -27.82 15.05
CA GLU A 75 -4.21 -28.79 16.14
C GLU A 75 -4.74 -28.23 17.47
N TYR A 76 -4.86 -26.91 17.56
CA TYR A 76 -5.35 -26.23 18.76
C TYR A 76 -6.38 -25.16 18.43
N GLU A 77 -7.25 -24.89 19.37
CA GLU A 77 -8.23 -23.81 19.26
C GLU A 77 -7.56 -22.45 19.46
N LEU A 78 -7.94 -21.46 18.63
CA LEU A 78 -7.49 -20.10 18.82
C LEU A 78 -8.06 -19.51 20.11
N PRO A 79 -7.31 -18.62 20.79
CA PRO A 79 -7.82 -17.87 21.91
C PRO A 79 -9.17 -17.21 21.60
N SER A 80 -10.08 -17.17 22.60
CA SER A 80 -11.45 -16.71 22.39
C SER A 80 -11.56 -15.25 21.94
N ASN A 81 -10.57 -14.43 22.25
CA ASN A 81 -10.49 -13.04 21.75
C ASN A 81 -10.39 -12.93 20.22
N PHE A 82 -10.03 -14.01 19.51
CA PHE A 82 -10.02 -14.06 18.03
C PHE A 82 -11.29 -14.69 17.44
N TRP A 83 -12.24 -15.16 18.24
CA TRP A 83 -13.44 -15.83 17.72
C TRP A 83 -14.29 -14.96 16.76
N PRO A 84 -14.41 -13.64 16.94
CA PRO A 84 -15.16 -12.81 15.99
C PRO A 84 -14.59 -12.81 14.57
N VAL A 85 -13.30 -13.14 14.40
CA VAL A 85 -12.58 -13.09 13.12
C VAL A 85 -12.14 -14.44 12.58
N LYS A 86 -12.83 -15.51 12.95
CA LYS A 86 -12.57 -16.86 12.38
C LYS A 86 -12.69 -16.93 10.85
N LYS A 87 -13.27 -15.91 10.23
CA LYS A 87 -13.43 -15.76 8.79
C LYS A 87 -12.78 -14.46 8.34
N LEU A 88 -12.14 -14.47 7.17
CA LEU A 88 -11.70 -13.25 6.53
C LEU A 88 -12.89 -12.55 5.89
N HIS A 89 -13.10 -11.28 6.19
CA HIS A 89 -14.10 -10.46 5.52
C HIS A 89 -13.46 -9.68 4.37
N TYR A 90 -14.26 -9.42 3.35
CA TYR A 90 -13.91 -8.54 2.24
C TYR A 90 -15.17 -7.81 1.77
N ARG A 91 -15.02 -6.72 1.04
CA ARG A 91 -16.13 -6.00 0.43
C ARG A 91 -16.10 -6.16 -1.07
N LEU A 92 -17.26 -6.46 -1.66
CA LEU A 92 -17.50 -6.41 -3.09
C LEU A 92 -18.47 -5.25 -3.39
N ALA A 93 -18.08 -4.36 -4.30
CA ALA A 93 -18.95 -3.41 -4.94
C ALA A 93 -19.10 -3.82 -6.41
N TRP A 94 -20.34 -3.84 -6.94
CA TRP A 94 -20.60 -4.37 -8.27
C TRP A 94 -21.50 -3.47 -9.10
N GLN A 95 -21.30 -3.48 -10.43
CA GLN A 95 -22.15 -2.87 -11.44
C GLN A 95 -23.29 -3.84 -11.79
N ASP A 96 -24.40 -3.32 -12.30
CA ASP A 96 -25.56 -4.10 -12.77
C ASP A 96 -25.38 -4.70 -14.17
N HIS A 97 -24.22 -4.49 -14.78
CA HIS A 97 -23.84 -4.95 -16.12
C HIS A 97 -22.44 -5.59 -16.11
N ALA A 98 -22.06 -6.18 -17.24
CA ALA A 98 -20.72 -6.74 -17.41
C ALA A 98 -19.67 -5.63 -17.36
N ALA A 99 -18.70 -5.77 -16.46
CA ALA A 99 -17.68 -4.75 -16.21
C ALA A 99 -16.34 -5.40 -15.81
N PRO A 100 -15.22 -4.70 -15.95
CA PRO A 100 -13.95 -5.18 -15.42
C PRO A 100 -13.94 -5.12 -13.89
N LEU A 101 -13.18 -6.03 -13.26
CA LEU A 101 -13.06 -6.12 -11.81
C LEU A 101 -11.66 -5.68 -11.37
N VAL A 102 -11.61 -4.75 -10.42
CA VAL A 102 -10.38 -4.30 -9.76
C VAL A 102 -10.28 -4.91 -8.37
N PHE A 103 -9.21 -5.65 -8.10
CA PHE A 103 -8.82 -6.02 -6.74
C PHE A 103 -7.98 -4.89 -6.13
N VAL A 104 -8.33 -4.47 -4.90
CA VAL A 104 -7.64 -3.43 -4.13
C VAL A 104 -7.03 -4.06 -2.88
N ILE A 105 -5.70 -4.09 -2.80
CA ILE A 105 -4.95 -4.64 -1.66
C ILE A 105 -4.59 -3.50 -0.71
N ALA A 106 -4.96 -3.65 0.55
CA ALA A 106 -4.66 -2.66 1.60
C ALA A 106 -3.17 -2.63 2.00
N GLY A 107 -2.71 -1.48 2.52
CA GLY A 107 -1.36 -1.28 3.06
C GLY A 107 -1.15 -1.92 4.45
N THR A 108 0.00 -1.69 5.06
CA THR A 108 0.42 -2.28 6.35
C THR A 108 -0.65 -2.13 7.43
N GLY A 109 -1.06 -3.22 8.04
CA GLY A 109 -2.04 -3.27 9.13
C GLY A 109 -3.47 -2.86 8.75
N ALA A 110 -3.70 -2.43 7.51
CA ALA A 110 -4.98 -1.90 7.09
C ALA A 110 -6.00 -3.01 6.76
N HIS A 111 -7.23 -2.77 7.22
CA HIS A 111 -8.39 -3.60 6.99
C HIS A 111 -9.05 -3.25 5.64
N TYR A 112 -9.82 -4.18 5.05
CA TYR A 112 -10.51 -3.96 3.76
C TYR A 112 -11.42 -2.72 3.77
N ALA A 113 -12.03 -2.37 4.90
CA ALA A 113 -12.93 -1.22 5.06
C ALA A 113 -12.22 0.04 5.61
N SER A 114 -10.88 0.09 5.61
CA SER A 114 -10.13 1.30 5.98
C SER A 114 -10.33 2.43 4.95
N SER A 115 -10.02 3.67 5.32
CA SER A 115 -10.32 4.87 4.51
C SER A 115 -9.74 4.83 3.10
N THR A 116 -8.50 4.39 2.93
CA THR A 116 -7.87 4.33 1.60
C THR A 116 -8.47 3.26 0.67
N PRO A 117 -8.69 2.00 1.09
CA PRO A 117 -9.45 1.05 0.27
C PRO A 117 -10.86 1.56 -0.06
N GLU A 118 -11.53 2.19 0.90
CA GLU A 118 -12.87 2.77 0.70
C GLU A 118 -12.85 3.90 -0.34
N TYR A 119 -11.85 4.77 -0.31
CA TYR A 119 -11.65 5.79 -1.32
C TYR A 119 -11.42 5.18 -2.70
N LEU A 120 -10.49 4.23 -2.83
CA LEU A 120 -10.16 3.57 -4.11
C LEU A 120 -11.37 2.81 -4.66
N LYS A 121 -12.17 2.16 -3.81
CA LYS A 121 -13.42 1.53 -4.22
C LYS A 121 -14.38 2.55 -4.85
N ARG A 122 -14.62 3.67 -4.16
CA ARG A 122 -15.52 4.71 -4.66
C ARG A 122 -15.03 5.29 -5.98
N LEU A 123 -13.73 5.50 -6.12
CA LEU A 123 -13.10 6.01 -7.34
C LEU A 123 -13.32 5.05 -8.51
N PHE A 124 -12.99 3.79 -8.36
CA PHE A 124 -13.10 2.80 -9.44
C PHE A 124 -14.55 2.41 -9.71
N TYR A 125 -15.39 2.30 -8.67
CA TYR A 125 -16.83 2.05 -8.87
C TYR A 125 -17.49 3.17 -9.66
N GLY A 126 -17.19 4.43 -9.35
CA GLY A 126 -17.67 5.59 -10.10
C GLY A 126 -17.20 5.63 -11.55
N ALA A 127 -16.10 4.94 -11.87
CA ALA A 127 -15.59 4.77 -13.22
C ALA A 127 -16.11 3.50 -13.93
N GLY A 128 -17.08 2.79 -13.33
CA GLY A 128 -17.75 1.63 -13.96
C GLY A 128 -17.08 0.28 -13.71
N TYR A 129 -16.24 0.14 -12.69
CA TYR A 129 -15.60 -1.13 -12.34
C TYR A 129 -16.38 -1.87 -11.25
N HIS A 130 -16.36 -3.21 -11.28
CA HIS A 130 -16.53 -3.99 -10.05
C HIS A 130 -15.28 -3.80 -9.19
N VAL A 131 -15.44 -3.75 -7.87
CA VAL A 131 -14.29 -3.55 -6.97
C VAL A 131 -14.34 -4.52 -5.81
N VAL A 132 -13.23 -5.22 -5.56
CA VAL A 132 -13.03 -6.07 -4.40
C VAL A 132 -11.96 -5.46 -3.49
N GLN A 133 -12.34 -5.11 -2.27
CA GLN A 133 -11.41 -4.61 -1.23
C GLN A 133 -10.94 -5.79 -0.38
N ILE A 134 -9.62 -5.96 -0.25
CA ILE A 134 -8.98 -7.04 0.51
C ILE A 134 -8.08 -6.44 1.59
N SER A 135 -8.21 -6.94 2.82
CA SER A 135 -7.32 -6.59 3.93
C SER A 135 -5.87 -6.97 3.64
N SER A 136 -4.93 -6.22 4.20
CA SER A 136 -3.50 -6.55 4.14
C SER A 136 -3.21 -7.90 4.79
N PRO A 137 -2.27 -8.70 4.29
CA PRO A 137 -1.75 -9.87 4.99
C PRO A 137 -1.23 -9.59 6.40
N THR A 138 -0.86 -8.32 6.65
CA THR A 138 -0.41 -7.84 7.97
C THR A 138 -1.53 -7.39 8.89
N SER A 139 -2.79 -7.36 8.45
CA SER A 139 -3.92 -7.07 9.31
C SER A 139 -4.31 -8.29 10.14
N TRP A 140 -4.78 -8.07 11.36
CA TRP A 140 -5.12 -9.14 12.29
C TRP A 140 -6.23 -10.06 11.77
N ASP A 141 -7.24 -9.54 11.06
CA ASP A 141 -8.32 -10.33 10.47
C ASP A 141 -7.81 -11.28 9.37
N PHE A 142 -6.85 -10.83 8.55
CA PHE A 142 -6.20 -11.69 7.54
C PHE A 142 -5.32 -12.75 8.20
N MET A 143 -4.47 -12.35 9.17
CA MET A 143 -3.59 -13.26 9.90
C MET A 143 -4.36 -14.37 10.61
N VAL A 144 -5.53 -14.05 11.17
CA VAL A 144 -6.39 -14.98 11.90
C VAL A 144 -7.28 -15.77 10.95
N GLY A 145 -7.97 -15.10 10.01
CA GLY A 145 -9.06 -15.68 9.21
C GLY A 145 -8.60 -16.39 7.92
N ALA A 146 -7.44 -16.05 7.38
CA ALA A 146 -6.99 -16.55 6.08
C ALA A 146 -5.60 -17.14 6.07
N SER A 147 -4.64 -16.56 6.79
CA SER A 147 -3.23 -16.96 6.66
C SER A 147 -2.95 -18.36 7.22
N ARG A 148 -2.17 -19.14 6.48
CA ARG A 148 -1.67 -20.45 6.90
C ARG A 148 -0.50 -20.32 7.87
N ILE A 149 0.29 -19.25 7.76
CA ILE A 149 1.54 -19.04 8.50
C ILE A 149 1.31 -18.07 9.66
N SER A 150 0.45 -17.08 9.50
CA SER A 150 0.16 -16.01 10.47
C SER A 150 1.42 -15.26 10.95
N THR A 151 2.43 -15.18 10.10
CA THR A 151 3.66 -14.39 10.28
C THR A 151 3.98 -13.74 8.96
N PRO A 152 3.34 -12.59 8.67
CA PRO A 152 3.51 -11.88 7.40
C PRO A 152 4.90 -11.23 7.30
N GLY A 153 5.29 -10.87 6.08
CA GLY A 153 6.53 -10.16 5.78
C GLY A 153 7.47 -10.90 4.85
N TYR A 154 7.25 -12.21 4.60
CA TYR A 154 7.85 -12.85 3.46
C TYR A 154 6.92 -12.68 2.25
N THR A 155 7.19 -11.63 1.48
CA THR A 155 6.29 -11.13 0.41
C THR A 155 5.83 -12.21 -0.59
N PRO A 156 6.66 -13.20 -1.01
CA PRO A 156 6.20 -14.28 -1.87
C PRO A 156 5.09 -15.14 -1.23
N ASP A 157 5.17 -15.43 0.07
CA ASP A 157 4.15 -16.19 0.78
C ASP A 157 2.88 -15.35 0.99
N ASP A 158 3.05 -14.07 1.34
CA ASP A 158 1.93 -13.13 1.49
C ASP A 158 1.15 -12.99 0.17
N ALA A 159 1.87 -12.94 -0.96
CA ALA A 159 1.27 -12.90 -2.30
C ALA A 159 0.53 -14.19 -2.64
N ASP A 160 1.06 -15.36 -2.26
CA ASP A 160 0.38 -16.65 -2.42
C ASP A 160 -0.93 -16.72 -1.63
N GLU A 161 -0.92 -16.22 -0.39
CA GLU A 161 -2.12 -16.12 0.44
C GLU A 161 -3.17 -15.18 -0.16
N LEU A 162 -2.75 -13.99 -0.64
CA LEU A 162 -3.63 -13.04 -1.33
C LEU A 162 -4.23 -13.65 -2.59
N TYR A 163 -3.41 -14.33 -3.39
CA TYR A 163 -3.88 -14.98 -4.63
C TYR A 163 -4.96 -16.02 -4.34
N ARG A 164 -4.78 -16.82 -3.29
CA ARG A 164 -5.75 -17.80 -2.81
C ARG A 164 -7.05 -17.13 -2.33
N VAL A 165 -6.95 -15.99 -1.63
CA VAL A 165 -8.12 -15.19 -1.25
C VAL A 165 -8.88 -14.70 -2.49
N MET A 166 -8.18 -14.15 -3.48
CA MET A 166 -8.79 -13.67 -4.72
C MET A 166 -9.50 -14.80 -5.49
N GLN A 167 -8.89 -15.99 -5.56
CA GLN A 167 -9.53 -17.17 -6.17
C GLN A 167 -10.81 -17.56 -5.43
N ALA A 168 -10.79 -17.54 -4.08
CA ALA A 168 -11.97 -17.86 -3.27
C ALA A 168 -13.08 -16.81 -3.42
N VAL A 169 -12.73 -15.52 -3.53
CA VAL A 169 -13.70 -14.45 -3.85
C VAL A 169 -14.40 -14.75 -5.18
N ARG A 170 -13.62 -15.07 -6.23
CA ARG A 170 -14.21 -15.38 -7.53
C ARG A 170 -15.08 -16.65 -7.50
N ALA A 171 -14.67 -17.67 -6.78
CA ALA A 171 -15.45 -18.89 -6.60
C ALA A 171 -16.76 -18.64 -5.83
N GLN A 172 -16.81 -17.65 -4.94
CA GLN A 172 -18.02 -17.27 -4.22
C GLN A 172 -19.00 -16.45 -5.07
N HIS A 173 -18.54 -15.82 -6.15
CA HIS A 173 -19.34 -14.99 -7.05
C HIS A 173 -19.21 -15.45 -8.51
N PRO A 174 -19.60 -16.70 -8.86
CA PRO A 174 -19.43 -17.23 -10.22
C PRO A 174 -20.24 -16.45 -11.26
N ASP A 175 -21.40 -15.94 -10.85
CA ASP A 175 -22.35 -15.26 -11.74
C ASP A 175 -22.05 -13.77 -11.94
N LEU A 176 -21.05 -13.19 -11.23
CA LEU A 176 -20.65 -11.80 -11.43
C LEU A 176 -20.04 -11.64 -12.84
N PRO A 177 -20.63 -10.81 -13.74
CA PRO A 177 -20.22 -10.73 -15.13
C PRO A 177 -18.94 -9.87 -15.28
N VAL A 178 -17.78 -10.50 -15.06
CA VAL A 178 -16.45 -9.85 -15.15
C VAL A 178 -15.90 -9.98 -16.55
N THR A 179 -15.55 -8.85 -17.18
CA THR A 179 -14.95 -8.83 -18.51
C THR A 179 -13.43 -9.00 -18.47
N ASP A 180 -12.76 -8.31 -17.56
CA ASP A 180 -11.31 -8.31 -17.39
C ASP A 180 -10.94 -8.16 -15.91
N TYR A 181 -9.72 -8.56 -15.53
CA TYR A 181 -9.21 -8.39 -14.17
C TYR A 181 -8.11 -7.34 -14.11
N TYR A 182 -8.21 -6.49 -13.12
CA TYR A 182 -7.26 -5.45 -12.77
C TYR A 182 -6.82 -5.59 -11.32
N LEU A 183 -5.63 -5.06 -11.00
CA LEU A 183 -5.06 -5.15 -9.67
C LEU A 183 -4.44 -3.82 -9.27
N THR A 184 -4.68 -3.41 -8.04
CA THR A 184 -3.98 -2.30 -7.41
C THR A 184 -3.77 -2.56 -5.92
N GLY A 185 -2.86 -1.82 -5.35
CA GLY A 185 -2.64 -1.74 -3.92
C GLY A 185 -1.87 -0.46 -3.62
N TYR A 186 -1.85 -0.07 -2.37
CA TYR A 186 -1.08 1.09 -1.91
C TYR A 186 -0.09 0.70 -0.81
N SER A 187 1.04 1.40 -0.73
CA SER A 187 2.08 1.12 0.26
C SER A 187 2.52 -0.36 0.19
N LEU A 188 2.52 -1.11 1.28
CA LEU A 188 2.81 -2.55 1.30
C LEU A 188 1.88 -3.34 0.37
N GLY A 189 0.60 -2.94 0.25
CA GLY A 189 -0.34 -3.58 -0.68
C GLY A 189 0.08 -3.43 -2.14
N ALA A 190 0.78 -2.36 -2.49
CA ALA A 190 1.34 -2.18 -3.83
C ALA A 190 2.51 -3.15 -4.10
N LEU A 191 3.38 -3.35 -3.12
CA LEU A 191 4.42 -4.37 -3.19
C LEU A 191 3.80 -5.77 -3.37
N HIS A 192 2.78 -6.09 -2.57
CA HIS A 192 2.05 -7.35 -2.71
C HIS A 192 1.41 -7.49 -4.10
N ALA A 193 0.83 -6.41 -4.65
CA ALA A 193 0.24 -6.42 -5.99
C ALA A 193 1.28 -6.78 -7.08
N ALA A 194 2.53 -6.31 -6.96
CA ALA A 194 3.61 -6.70 -7.85
C ALA A 194 3.90 -8.21 -7.81
N PHE A 195 4.00 -8.79 -6.61
CA PHE A 195 4.23 -10.22 -6.44
C PHE A 195 3.03 -11.08 -6.86
N VAL A 196 1.80 -10.65 -6.56
CA VAL A 196 0.57 -11.30 -7.04
C VAL A 196 0.51 -11.29 -8.56
N SER A 197 0.84 -10.17 -9.20
CA SER A 197 0.88 -10.06 -10.65
C SER A 197 1.91 -11.00 -11.29
N HIS A 198 3.10 -11.08 -10.68
CA HIS A 198 4.14 -12.03 -11.12
C HIS A 198 3.68 -13.50 -10.96
N LEU A 199 3.04 -13.81 -9.84
CA LEU A 199 2.52 -15.15 -9.58
C LEU A 199 1.45 -15.56 -10.61
N ASP A 200 0.63 -14.60 -11.07
CA ASP A 200 -0.40 -14.84 -12.07
C ASP A 200 0.16 -15.17 -13.47
N GLU A 201 1.43 -14.81 -13.79
CA GLU A 201 2.07 -15.21 -15.06
C GLU A 201 2.12 -16.73 -15.23
N THR A 202 2.25 -17.44 -14.11
CA THR A 202 2.31 -18.92 -14.10
C THR A 202 0.96 -19.55 -13.80
N ARG A 203 0.19 -19.01 -12.84
CA ARG A 203 -1.09 -19.58 -12.40
C ARG A 203 -2.27 -19.25 -13.29
N ARG A 204 -2.26 -18.08 -13.92
CA ARG A 204 -3.21 -17.61 -14.94
C ARG A 204 -4.68 -17.69 -14.55
N SER A 205 -5.01 -17.52 -13.25
CA SER A 205 -6.41 -17.51 -12.83
C SER A 205 -7.12 -16.20 -13.20
N PHE A 206 -6.37 -15.10 -13.32
CA PHE A 206 -6.91 -13.77 -13.58
C PHE A 206 -6.43 -13.19 -14.91
N ASN A 207 -5.20 -13.44 -15.33
CA ASN A 207 -4.57 -12.83 -16.50
C ASN A 207 -4.72 -11.30 -16.47
N PHE A 208 -4.27 -10.67 -15.37
CA PHE A 208 -4.44 -9.24 -15.14
C PHE A 208 -4.08 -8.42 -16.37
N LYS A 209 -4.99 -7.56 -16.81
CA LYS A 209 -4.79 -6.63 -17.92
C LYS A 209 -3.89 -5.46 -17.54
N ARG A 210 -4.08 -4.90 -16.34
CA ARG A 210 -3.33 -3.78 -15.81
C ARG A 210 -3.14 -3.93 -14.30
N VAL A 211 -1.97 -3.52 -13.83
CA VAL A 211 -1.58 -3.57 -12.42
C VAL A 211 -0.97 -2.23 -12.05
N LEU A 212 -1.55 -1.53 -11.10
CA LEU A 212 -1.11 -0.21 -10.67
C LEU A 212 -0.56 -0.27 -9.24
N LEU A 213 0.69 0.08 -9.09
CA LEU A 213 1.38 0.12 -7.80
C LEU A 213 1.39 1.56 -7.27
N LEU A 214 0.70 1.80 -6.15
CA LEU A 214 0.59 3.14 -5.54
C LEU A 214 1.56 3.25 -4.34
N ASN A 215 2.58 4.07 -4.47
CA ASN A 215 3.62 4.30 -3.44
C ASN A 215 4.22 3.00 -2.87
N PRO A 216 4.65 2.04 -3.70
CA PRO A 216 5.23 0.79 -3.20
C PRO A 216 6.55 1.02 -2.48
N PRO A 217 6.85 0.31 -1.37
CA PRO A 217 8.22 0.19 -0.90
C PRO A 217 9.07 -0.52 -1.95
N VAL A 218 10.22 0.03 -2.31
CA VAL A 218 11.19 -0.60 -3.23
C VAL A 218 12.00 -1.66 -2.50
N ASN A 219 12.62 -1.25 -1.40
CA ASN A 219 13.26 -2.13 -0.43
C ASN A 219 12.42 -2.17 0.83
N LEU A 220 11.72 -3.29 1.05
CA LEU A 220 10.79 -3.42 2.18
C LEU A 220 11.49 -3.18 3.52
N TYR A 221 12.68 -3.75 3.72
CA TYR A 221 13.43 -3.58 4.96
C TYR A 221 13.78 -2.12 5.24
N THR A 222 14.30 -1.41 4.23
CA THR A 222 14.64 0.01 4.35
C THR A 222 13.41 0.85 4.65
N SER A 223 12.31 0.62 3.93
CA SER A 223 11.06 1.37 4.11
C SER A 223 10.48 1.21 5.51
N VAL A 224 10.42 -0.02 6.00
CA VAL A 224 9.93 -0.31 7.35
C VAL A 224 10.87 0.26 8.41
N SER A 225 12.19 0.14 8.22
CA SER A 225 13.18 0.72 9.14
C SER A 225 13.12 2.24 9.19
N ASN A 226 12.85 2.90 8.05
CA ASN A 226 12.67 4.36 8.01
C ASN A 226 11.45 4.78 8.84
N LEU A 227 10.30 4.11 8.69
CA LEU A 227 9.11 4.40 9.47
C LEU A 227 9.31 4.14 10.96
N ASP A 228 9.93 3.02 11.30
CA ASP A 228 10.15 2.62 12.70
C ASP A 228 11.11 3.57 13.44
N LYS A 229 12.12 4.08 12.75
CA LYS A 229 13.03 5.10 13.30
C LYS A 229 12.38 6.44 13.56
N LEU A 230 11.28 6.79 12.90
CA LEU A 230 10.58 8.05 13.14
C LEU A 230 10.06 8.17 14.59
N VAL A 231 9.76 7.05 15.27
CA VAL A 231 9.36 7.08 16.68
C VAL A 231 10.48 7.60 17.61
N GLN A 232 11.74 7.56 17.15
CA GLN A 232 12.91 8.04 17.89
C GLN A 232 13.22 9.53 17.62
N THR A 233 12.39 10.21 16.82
CA THR A 233 12.56 11.63 16.54
C THR A 233 12.49 12.44 17.82
N GLN A 234 13.50 13.26 18.05
CA GLN A 234 13.56 14.08 19.27
C GLN A 234 12.61 15.27 19.15
N VAL A 235 11.63 15.34 20.03
CA VAL A 235 10.68 16.43 20.12
C VAL A 235 11.01 17.27 21.36
N LYS A 236 11.14 18.58 21.19
CA LYS A 236 11.49 19.49 22.28
C LYS A 236 10.48 19.39 23.44
N GLY A 237 10.98 19.09 24.64
CA GLY A 237 10.16 18.96 25.85
C GLY A 237 9.50 17.60 26.02
N ILE A 238 9.83 16.60 25.15
CA ILE A 238 9.32 15.25 25.22
C ILE A 238 10.51 14.32 25.42
N ASN A 239 10.53 13.63 26.56
CA ASN A 239 11.64 12.73 26.93
C ASN A 239 11.30 11.25 26.73
N ASP A 240 10.05 10.92 26.48
CA ASP A 240 9.56 9.56 26.29
C ASP A 240 8.24 9.53 25.51
N THR A 241 7.90 8.37 24.98
CA THR A 241 6.69 8.14 24.15
C THR A 241 5.38 8.43 24.91
N ASN A 242 5.31 8.18 26.23
CA ASN A 242 4.11 8.48 27.01
C ASN A 242 3.90 9.99 27.10
N THR A 243 4.95 10.76 27.36
CA THR A 243 4.91 12.23 27.36
C THR A 243 4.46 12.74 25.98
N PHE A 244 4.94 12.13 24.87
CA PHE A 244 4.48 12.47 23.53
C PHE A 244 2.97 12.28 23.35
N TYR A 245 2.43 11.12 23.74
CA TYR A 245 0.99 10.89 23.67
C TYR A 245 0.18 11.89 24.50
N GLN A 246 0.68 12.28 25.69
CA GLN A 246 0.03 13.32 26.49
C GLN A 246 -0.01 14.67 25.77
N VAL A 247 1.07 15.07 25.09
CA VAL A 247 1.15 16.31 24.33
C VAL A 247 0.17 16.30 23.14
N VAL A 248 0.16 15.19 22.37
CA VAL A 248 -0.77 15.04 21.24
C VAL A 248 -2.22 15.07 21.72
N LEU A 249 -2.56 14.30 22.77
CA LEU A 249 -3.90 14.29 23.36
C LEU A 249 -4.30 15.68 23.89
N ALA A 250 -3.36 16.42 24.50
CA ALA A 250 -3.63 17.78 24.97
C ALA A 250 -3.91 18.76 23.81
N LYS A 251 -3.22 18.62 22.67
CA LYS A 251 -3.50 19.43 21.46
C LYS A 251 -4.86 19.06 20.87
N LEU A 252 -5.17 17.78 20.74
CA LEU A 252 -6.48 17.30 20.29
C LEU A 252 -7.61 17.76 21.19
N THR A 253 -7.44 17.67 22.51
CA THR A 253 -8.43 18.14 23.49
C THR A 253 -8.66 19.64 23.41
N ARG A 254 -7.59 20.44 23.22
CA ARG A 254 -7.73 21.89 23.05
C ARG A 254 -8.46 22.24 21.76
N TYR A 255 -8.15 21.55 20.67
CA TYR A 255 -8.87 21.69 19.40
C TYR A 255 -10.35 21.36 19.56
N PHE A 256 -10.65 20.22 20.21
CA PHE A 256 -12.03 19.80 20.53
C PHE A 256 -12.81 20.89 21.29
N LYS A 257 -12.19 21.45 22.34
CA LYS A 257 -12.83 22.52 23.12
C LYS A 257 -13.11 23.77 22.29
N GLN A 258 -12.33 24.05 21.25
CA GLN A 258 -12.53 25.18 20.35
C GLN A 258 -13.63 24.94 19.32
N LYS A 259 -13.74 23.73 18.80
CA LYS A 259 -14.66 23.34 17.71
C LYS A 259 -15.95 22.68 18.19
N GLY A 260 -16.00 22.16 19.42
CA GLY A 260 -17.17 21.53 20.04
C GLY A 260 -17.41 20.06 19.63
N TYR A 261 -16.62 19.52 18.71
CA TYR A 261 -16.69 18.12 18.29
C TYR A 261 -15.33 17.62 17.77
N VAL A 262 -15.12 16.33 17.77
CA VAL A 262 -14.01 15.66 17.08
C VAL A 262 -14.58 14.53 16.24
N ASP A 263 -14.47 14.67 14.93
CA ASP A 263 -14.58 13.56 13.99
C ASP A 263 -13.17 13.26 13.51
N LEU A 264 -12.61 12.13 13.95
CA LEU A 264 -11.23 11.70 13.62
C LEU A 264 -11.16 11.16 12.20
N ASN A 265 -11.51 12.00 11.24
CA ASN A 265 -11.37 11.72 9.82
C ASN A 265 -10.19 12.51 9.20
N ASP A 266 -9.94 12.27 7.92
CA ASP A 266 -8.85 12.95 7.19
C ASP A 266 -9.03 14.49 7.19
N ALA A 267 -10.26 15.00 7.15
CA ALA A 267 -10.54 16.43 7.19
C ALA A 267 -10.15 17.04 8.54
N PHE A 268 -10.38 16.31 9.63
CA PHE A 268 -9.98 16.74 10.97
C PHE A 268 -8.46 16.94 11.09
N LEU A 269 -7.66 16.01 10.61
CA LEU A 269 -6.20 16.12 10.67
C LEU A 269 -5.70 17.30 9.85
N PHE A 270 -6.30 17.56 8.70
CA PHE A 270 -6.00 18.74 7.89
C PHE A 270 -6.38 20.04 8.62
N GLU A 271 -7.59 20.14 9.19
CA GLU A 271 -8.02 21.31 9.95
C GLU A 271 -7.17 21.56 11.21
N LEU A 272 -6.79 20.48 11.92
CA LEU A 272 -5.88 20.58 13.06
C LEU A 272 -4.55 21.20 12.64
N GLN A 273 -3.99 20.78 11.51
CA GLN A 273 -2.71 21.27 11.00
C GLN A 273 -2.80 22.75 10.57
N GLN A 274 -3.94 23.20 10.06
CA GLN A 274 -4.20 24.60 9.74
C GLN A 274 -4.53 25.47 10.96
N SER A 275 -4.71 24.88 12.13
CA SER A 275 -5.06 25.58 13.36
C SER A 275 -3.82 26.11 14.10
N ARG A 276 -4.06 26.91 15.16
CA ARG A 276 -2.99 27.32 16.11
C ARG A 276 -2.43 26.16 16.94
N GLN A 277 -3.04 24.98 16.87
CA GLN A 277 -2.63 23.76 17.56
C GLN A 277 -1.84 22.81 16.63
N HIS A 278 -1.33 23.31 15.50
CA HIS A 278 -0.58 22.50 14.54
C HIS A 278 0.59 21.73 15.17
N LEU A 279 0.91 20.60 14.59
CA LEU A 279 2.05 19.80 14.98
C LEU A 279 3.32 20.34 14.32
N SER A 280 4.45 20.31 15.01
CA SER A 280 5.77 20.57 14.41
C SER A 280 6.19 19.41 13.50
N ASN A 281 7.23 19.61 12.70
CA ASN A 281 7.78 18.54 11.84
C ASN A 281 8.20 17.32 12.65
N GLU A 282 8.85 17.53 13.79
CA GLU A 282 9.32 16.48 14.67
C GLU A 282 8.14 15.75 15.32
N GLU A 283 7.10 16.47 15.72
CA GLU A 283 5.87 15.87 16.26
C GLU A 283 5.15 15.05 15.20
N MET A 284 5.08 15.53 13.96
CA MET A 284 4.48 14.79 12.84
C MET A 284 5.28 13.53 12.50
N ALA A 285 6.60 13.64 12.42
CA ALA A 285 7.49 12.49 12.19
C ALA A 285 7.32 11.44 13.29
N MET A 286 7.36 11.85 14.56
CA MET A 286 7.18 10.95 15.70
C MET A 286 5.77 10.32 15.71
N LEU A 287 4.74 11.06 15.30
CA LEU A 287 3.37 10.54 15.20
C LEU A 287 3.27 9.43 14.14
N ILE A 288 3.87 9.64 12.96
CA ILE A 288 3.94 8.60 11.91
C ILE A 288 4.64 7.36 12.43
N GLY A 289 5.82 7.53 13.05
CA GLY A 289 6.57 6.43 13.63
C GLY A 289 5.80 5.70 14.74
N ALA A 290 5.08 6.43 15.60
CA ALA A 290 4.27 5.86 16.66
C ALA A 290 3.09 5.03 16.11
N VAL A 291 2.36 5.55 15.13
CA VAL A 291 1.26 4.81 14.46
C VAL A 291 1.80 3.55 13.79
N PHE A 292 2.95 3.65 13.12
CA PHE A 292 3.62 2.48 12.52
C PHE A 292 4.05 1.46 13.58
N ARG A 293 4.63 1.89 14.72
CA ARG A 293 5.01 1.02 15.84
C ARG A 293 3.80 0.32 16.46
N PHE A 294 2.65 0.98 16.57
CA PHE A 294 1.41 0.34 17.00
C PHE A 294 0.99 -0.79 16.05
N SER A 295 1.01 -0.54 14.76
CA SER A 295 0.69 -1.58 13.75
C SER A 295 1.69 -2.74 13.82
N SER A 296 2.97 -2.47 13.95
CA SER A 296 4.02 -3.49 14.08
C SER A 296 3.86 -4.32 15.35
N ALA A 297 3.50 -3.68 16.48
CA ALA A 297 3.23 -4.37 17.74
C ALA A 297 2.02 -5.29 17.64
N ASP A 298 0.96 -4.88 16.95
CA ASP A 298 -0.22 -5.71 16.71
C ASP A 298 0.14 -6.94 15.87
N ILE A 299 0.92 -6.76 14.80
CA ILE A 299 1.43 -7.85 13.95
C ILE A 299 2.26 -8.83 14.78
N ALA A 300 3.23 -8.32 15.55
CA ALA A 300 4.12 -9.15 16.36
C ALA A 300 3.35 -9.92 17.44
N PHE A 301 2.43 -9.25 18.14
CA PHE A 301 1.58 -9.87 19.15
C PHE A 301 0.66 -10.94 18.56
N THR A 302 -0.04 -10.63 17.47
CA THR A 302 -0.96 -11.55 16.80
C THR A 302 -0.21 -12.78 16.27
N SER A 303 0.95 -12.57 15.65
CA SER A 303 1.81 -13.66 15.16
C SER A 303 2.31 -14.56 16.30
N ASP A 304 2.81 -13.97 17.39
CA ASP A 304 3.29 -14.72 18.56
C ASP A 304 2.16 -15.55 19.19
N LEU A 305 1.00 -14.94 19.38
CA LEU A 305 -0.14 -15.57 20.02
C LEU A 305 -0.69 -16.74 19.18
N ILE A 306 -0.86 -16.54 17.88
CA ILE A 306 -1.38 -17.60 16.99
C ILE A 306 -0.37 -18.74 16.86
N ASN A 307 0.92 -18.44 16.77
CA ASN A 307 1.96 -19.46 16.58
C ASN A 307 2.52 -20.01 17.90
N ARG A 308 2.04 -19.51 19.07
CA ARG A 308 2.42 -19.96 20.42
C ARG A 308 3.95 -19.95 20.67
N ARG A 309 4.65 -18.95 20.14
CA ARG A 309 6.12 -18.89 20.24
C ARG A 309 6.62 -18.51 21.62
N GLY A 310 5.82 -17.79 22.40
CA GLY A 310 6.15 -17.38 23.75
C GLY A 310 7.08 -16.20 23.87
N LEU A 311 7.24 -15.43 22.81
CA LEU A 311 8.10 -14.25 22.78
C LEU A 311 7.46 -13.07 23.51
N ILE A 312 6.17 -12.89 23.31
CA ILE A 312 5.35 -11.81 23.89
C ILE A 312 4.43 -12.39 24.96
N THR A 313 3.70 -13.44 24.61
CA THR A 313 2.74 -14.11 25.49
C THR A 313 3.30 -15.46 25.94
N PRO A 314 3.37 -15.76 27.27
CA PRO A 314 3.84 -17.07 27.71
C PRO A 314 3.08 -18.22 27.04
N PRO A 315 3.73 -19.29 26.56
CA PRO A 315 3.15 -20.28 25.66
C PRO A 315 1.88 -20.98 26.19
N LYS A 316 1.71 -21.07 27.49
CA LYS A 316 0.59 -21.71 28.16
C LYS A 316 -0.35 -20.73 28.85
N TYR A 317 -0.16 -19.42 28.67
CA TYR A 317 -1.00 -18.43 29.31
C TYR A 317 -2.40 -18.43 28.66
N PRO A 318 -3.47 -18.61 29.44
CA PRO A 318 -4.82 -18.66 28.91
C PRO A 318 -5.30 -17.24 28.56
N ILE A 319 -5.26 -16.88 27.29
CA ILE A 319 -5.85 -15.63 26.80
C ILE A 319 -7.33 -15.87 26.50
N THR A 320 -8.20 -15.16 27.22
CA THR A 320 -9.66 -15.20 27.08
C THR A 320 -10.19 -13.79 26.83
N GLU A 321 -11.49 -13.65 26.53
CA GLU A 321 -12.14 -12.34 26.35
C GLU A 321 -11.95 -11.40 27.55
N GLY A 322 -11.92 -11.96 28.78
CA GLY A 322 -11.69 -11.18 30.01
C GLY A 322 -10.22 -10.87 30.31
N THR A 323 -9.29 -11.37 29.51
CA THR A 323 -7.86 -11.15 29.76
C THR A 323 -7.44 -9.73 29.35
N SER A 324 -6.82 -8.97 30.26
CA SER A 324 -6.21 -7.69 29.89
C SER A 324 -5.02 -7.93 28.96
N LEU A 325 -5.12 -7.41 27.74
CA LEU A 325 -4.04 -7.51 26.74
C LEU A 325 -2.97 -6.41 26.92
N THR A 326 -3.21 -5.42 27.76
CA THR A 326 -2.31 -4.27 27.99
C THR A 326 -0.87 -4.66 28.33
N PRO A 327 -0.57 -5.63 29.22
CA PRO A 327 0.81 -6.01 29.52
C PRO A 327 1.52 -6.63 28.31
N PHE A 328 0.83 -7.43 27.54
CA PHE A 328 1.37 -8.09 26.34
C PHE A 328 1.61 -7.08 25.22
N PHE A 329 0.64 -6.16 25.01
CA PHE A 329 0.80 -5.11 24.02
C PHE A 329 1.95 -4.15 24.37
N LYS A 330 2.11 -3.78 25.65
CA LYS A 330 3.28 -3.01 26.10
C LYS A 330 4.60 -3.73 25.79
N ARG A 331 4.65 -5.05 25.95
CA ARG A 331 5.83 -5.86 25.59
C ARG A 331 6.03 -5.89 24.08
N ALA A 332 4.97 -6.03 23.29
CA ALA A 332 5.02 -6.01 21.83
C ALA A 332 5.53 -4.65 21.31
N MET A 333 5.16 -3.54 21.95
CA MET A 333 5.64 -2.20 21.62
C MET A 333 7.16 -2.00 21.82
N GLN A 334 7.80 -2.85 22.62
CA GLN A 334 9.25 -2.85 22.79
C GLN A 334 9.97 -3.64 21.69
N CYS A 335 9.23 -4.47 20.95
CA CYS A 335 9.73 -5.21 19.82
C CYS A 335 9.61 -4.32 18.56
N ASP A 336 10.72 -3.74 18.14
CA ASP A 336 10.80 -2.98 16.90
C ASP A 336 10.81 -3.91 15.68
N PHE A 337 10.93 -3.33 14.50
CA PHE A 337 10.95 -4.11 13.26
C PHE A 337 12.12 -5.11 13.21
N GLU A 338 13.29 -4.72 13.71
CA GLU A 338 14.45 -5.61 13.74
C GLU A 338 14.21 -6.82 14.66
N CYS A 339 13.59 -6.60 15.82
CA CYS A 339 13.14 -7.65 16.72
C CYS A 339 12.15 -8.60 16.03
N TYR A 340 11.13 -8.08 15.36
CA TYR A 340 10.18 -8.91 14.61
C TYR A 340 10.86 -9.75 13.53
N MET A 341 11.75 -9.13 12.75
CA MET A 341 12.53 -9.82 11.72
C MET A 341 13.37 -10.94 12.31
N THR A 342 14.12 -10.65 13.36
CA THR A 342 15.09 -11.58 13.96
C THR A 342 14.41 -12.73 14.69
N ASP A 343 13.37 -12.43 15.47
CA ASP A 343 12.80 -13.38 16.42
C ASP A 343 11.58 -14.13 15.84
N GLN A 344 10.92 -13.57 14.86
CA GLN A 344 9.71 -14.18 14.29
C GLN A 344 9.85 -14.57 12.82
N LEU A 345 10.21 -13.66 11.93
CA LEU A 345 10.20 -13.92 10.50
C LEU A 345 11.40 -14.77 10.04
N MET A 346 12.63 -14.40 10.41
CA MET A 346 13.84 -15.13 9.98
C MET A 346 13.88 -16.58 10.41
N PRO A 347 13.50 -16.97 11.64
CA PRO A 347 13.47 -18.38 12.01
C PRO A 347 12.53 -19.21 11.16
N LEU A 348 11.35 -18.68 10.82
CA LEU A 348 10.41 -19.35 9.93
C LEU A 348 10.94 -19.47 8.50
N TRP A 349 11.46 -18.37 7.97
CA TRP A 349 12.00 -18.33 6.63
C TRP A 349 13.16 -19.33 6.48
N ARG A 350 14.09 -19.35 7.44
CA ARG A 350 15.21 -20.31 7.43
C ARG A 350 14.76 -21.76 7.52
N ALA A 351 13.74 -22.04 8.33
CA ALA A 351 13.19 -23.39 8.44
C ALA A 351 12.50 -23.85 7.16
N LYS A 352 11.84 -22.93 6.44
CA LYS A 352 11.11 -23.24 5.20
C LYS A 352 12.02 -23.28 3.97
N TYR A 353 13.07 -22.48 3.92
CA TYR A 353 13.90 -22.26 2.73
C TYR A 353 15.38 -22.69 2.94
N ASP A 354 15.60 -23.65 3.84
CA ASP A 354 16.89 -24.31 4.08
C ASP A 354 18.04 -23.34 4.42
N GLY A 355 17.74 -22.39 5.27
CA GLY A 355 18.70 -21.38 5.73
C GLY A 355 18.73 -20.12 4.87
N GLY A 356 19.71 -19.29 5.17
CA GLY A 356 19.93 -18.04 4.44
C GLY A 356 20.35 -16.87 5.32
N SER A 357 20.87 -15.85 4.67
CA SER A 357 21.32 -14.62 5.30
C SER A 357 20.24 -13.51 5.27
N LEU A 358 20.32 -12.54 6.16
CA LEU A 358 19.43 -11.38 6.16
C LEU A 358 19.45 -10.63 4.80
N PRO A 359 20.60 -10.39 4.14
CA PRO A 359 20.61 -9.77 2.81
C PRO A 359 19.83 -10.55 1.76
N GLN A 360 19.86 -11.88 1.80
CA GLN A 360 19.06 -12.70 0.89
C GLN A 360 17.57 -12.56 1.14
N LEU A 361 17.14 -12.55 2.40
CA LEU A 361 15.74 -12.30 2.76
C LEU A 361 15.30 -10.92 2.28
N ILE A 362 16.08 -9.87 2.56
CA ILE A 362 15.79 -8.50 2.12
C ILE A 362 15.61 -8.43 0.59
N GLN A 363 16.49 -9.09 -0.16
CA GLN A 363 16.40 -9.15 -1.63
C GLN A 363 15.09 -9.81 -2.07
N GLN A 364 14.74 -10.94 -1.47
CA GLN A 364 13.56 -11.72 -1.84
C GLN A 364 12.23 -11.07 -1.54
N VAL A 365 12.15 -10.21 -0.50
CA VAL A 365 10.90 -9.55 -0.08
C VAL A 365 10.71 -8.17 -0.69
N SER A 366 11.64 -7.71 -1.54
CA SER A 366 11.66 -6.37 -2.13
C SER A 366 11.33 -6.41 -3.63
N LEU A 367 10.99 -5.26 -4.24
CA LEU A 367 10.80 -5.16 -5.69
C LEU A 367 12.04 -5.58 -6.48
N TYR A 368 13.21 -5.58 -5.86
CA TYR A 368 14.46 -6.07 -6.47
C TYR A 368 14.35 -7.53 -6.94
N ALA A 369 13.60 -8.38 -6.21
CA ALA A 369 13.37 -9.77 -6.61
C ALA A 369 12.61 -9.93 -7.94
N LEU A 370 11.86 -8.89 -8.30
CA LEU A 370 10.99 -8.88 -9.48
C LEU A 370 11.51 -7.96 -10.58
N GLN A 371 12.74 -7.43 -10.49
CA GLN A 371 13.22 -6.37 -11.36
C GLN A 371 13.06 -6.71 -12.85
N ASP A 372 13.45 -7.90 -13.29
CA ASP A 372 13.36 -8.31 -14.69
C ASP A 372 11.89 -8.43 -15.14
N TYR A 373 11.05 -9.09 -14.34
CA TYR A 373 9.62 -9.15 -14.60
C TYR A 373 8.98 -7.76 -14.72
N LEU A 374 9.25 -6.88 -13.77
CA LEU A 374 8.68 -5.52 -13.75
C LEU A 374 9.17 -4.65 -14.91
N ARG A 375 10.44 -4.83 -15.33
CA ARG A 375 10.99 -4.14 -16.49
C ARG A 375 10.30 -4.58 -17.78
N ASP A 376 10.08 -5.87 -17.92
CA ASP A 376 9.61 -6.47 -19.17
C ASP A 376 8.08 -6.56 -19.26
N SER A 377 7.34 -6.31 -18.16
CA SER A 377 5.88 -6.39 -18.11
C SER A 377 5.20 -5.04 -18.42
N PRO A 378 4.59 -4.86 -19.60
CA PRO A 378 3.96 -3.59 -19.99
C PRO A 378 2.69 -3.28 -19.19
N LYS A 379 2.09 -4.29 -18.55
CA LYS A 379 0.85 -4.15 -17.76
C LYS A 379 1.05 -3.54 -16.37
N VAL A 380 2.29 -3.49 -15.86
CA VAL A 380 2.60 -3.01 -14.52
C VAL A 380 3.11 -1.58 -14.57
N ALA A 381 2.43 -0.66 -13.90
CA ALA A 381 2.84 0.72 -13.74
C ALA A 381 2.95 1.14 -12.27
N VAL A 382 3.69 2.21 -12.02
CA VAL A 382 3.93 2.76 -10.68
C VAL A 382 3.58 4.24 -10.64
N MET A 383 2.89 4.66 -9.60
CA MET A 383 2.75 6.05 -9.18
C MET A 383 3.45 6.23 -7.84
N HIS A 384 4.35 7.19 -7.74
CA HIS A 384 5.15 7.42 -6.52
C HIS A 384 5.40 8.91 -6.28
N ASN A 385 5.76 9.25 -5.04
CA ASN A 385 6.14 10.61 -4.65
C ASN A 385 7.66 10.69 -4.45
N ALA A 386 8.28 11.75 -4.96
CA ALA A 386 9.72 11.95 -4.85
C ALA A 386 10.17 12.25 -3.40
N ASP A 387 9.27 12.80 -2.60
CA ASP A 387 9.46 13.14 -1.18
C ASP A 387 8.93 12.07 -0.20
N ASP A 388 8.63 10.87 -0.69
CA ASP A 388 8.06 9.80 0.16
C ASP A 388 9.07 9.36 1.23
N VAL A 389 8.66 9.44 2.48
CA VAL A 389 9.49 9.19 3.66
C VAL A 389 9.95 7.73 3.82
N ILE A 390 9.31 6.79 3.11
CA ILE A 390 9.69 5.38 3.15
C ILE A 390 10.85 5.03 2.22
N LEU A 391 11.17 5.89 1.25
CA LEU A 391 12.22 5.62 0.27
C LEU A 391 13.62 5.69 0.88
N GLY A 392 14.45 4.78 0.45
CA GLY A 392 15.88 4.76 0.71
C GLY A 392 16.71 5.37 -0.42
N PRO A 393 18.01 5.60 -0.17
CA PRO A 393 18.93 6.03 -1.21
C PRO A 393 18.92 5.06 -2.40
N GLY A 394 18.72 5.59 -3.61
CA GLY A 394 18.73 4.82 -4.85
C GLY A 394 17.38 4.23 -5.28
N ASP A 395 16.34 4.26 -4.43
CA ASP A 395 15.02 3.68 -4.74
C ASP A 395 14.35 4.38 -5.93
N ILE A 396 14.38 5.71 -6.00
CA ILE A 396 13.87 6.45 -7.18
C ILE A 396 14.63 6.04 -8.44
N GLY A 397 15.96 5.89 -8.33
CA GLY A 397 16.79 5.42 -9.44
C GLY A 397 16.41 4.01 -9.91
N PHE A 398 16.10 3.11 -8.98
CA PHE A 398 15.56 1.78 -9.29
C PHE A 398 14.23 1.86 -10.04
N LEU A 399 13.28 2.65 -9.52
CA LEU A 399 11.96 2.83 -10.14
C LEU A 399 12.10 3.36 -11.59
N ARG A 400 12.94 4.37 -11.81
CA ARG A 400 13.18 4.94 -13.14
C ARG A 400 13.74 3.90 -14.12
N ARG A 401 14.76 3.13 -13.70
CA ARG A 401 15.38 2.13 -14.58
C ARG A 401 14.46 0.94 -14.87
N THR A 402 13.59 0.58 -13.90
CA THR A 402 12.74 -0.59 -14.00
C THR A 402 11.46 -0.31 -14.78
N PHE A 403 10.83 0.84 -14.56
CA PHE A 403 9.51 1.12 -15.12
C PHE A 403 9.54 2.07 -16.33
N GLY A 404 10.57 2.89 -16.51
CA GLY A 404 10.61 3.86 -17.59
C GLY A 404 9.35 4.72 -17.66
N GLU A 405 8.70 4.82 -18.82
CA GLU A 405 7.46 5.58 -19.03
C GLU A 405 6.27 5.12 -18.18
N ARG A 406 6.32 3.92 -17.63
CA ARG A 406 5.29 3.37 -16.73
C ARG A 406 5.44 3.84 -15.28
N LEU A 407 6.42 4.69 -14.99
CA LEU A 407 6.57 5.41 -13.74
C LEU A 407 6.02 6.82 -13.88
N THR A 408 5.01 7.16 -13.06
CA THR A 408 4.63 8.55 -12.81
C THR A 408 5.20 8.97 -11.45
N LEU A 409 6.10 9.95 -11.47
CA LEU A 409 6.75 10.47 -10.27
C LEU A 409 6.24 11.88 -9.97
N TYR A 410 5.49 12.02 -8.89
CA TYR A 410 5.01 13.31 -8.40
C TYR A 410 6.09 13.98 -7.55
N PRO A 411 6.24 15.32 -7.63
CA PRO A 411 7.30 16.02 -6.90
C PRO A 411 7.14 16.01 -5.40
N ARG A 412 5.90 15.83 -4.91
CA ARG A 412 5.54 15.84 -3.48
C ARG A 412 4.23 15.11 -3.22
N GLY A 413 4.00 14.74 -1.96
CA GLY A 413 2.80 14.02 -1.50
C GLY A 413 3.07 13.18 -0.26
N GLY A 414 4.33 13.11 0.20
CA GLY A 414 4.71 12.25 1.32
C GLY A 414 4.37 10.78 1.04
N HIS A 415 4.10 10.01 2.09
CA HIS A 415 3.68 8.63 1.92
C HIS A 415 2.17 8.52 1.74
N CYS A 416 1.72 8.30 0.50
CA CYS A 416 0.31 8.14 0.12
C CYS A 416 -0.61 9.37 0.37
N GLY A 417 -0.09 10.53 0.77
CA GLY A 417 -0.92 11.66 1.17
C GLY A 417 -1.66 12.34 0.01
N ASN A 418 -1.18 12.19 -1.20
CA ASN A 418 -1.79 12.75 -2.41
C ASN A 418 -2.67 11.75 -3.19
N LEU A 419 -2.93 10.54 -2.67
CA LEU A 419 -3.75 9.55 -3.36
C LEU A 419 -5.14 10.08 -3.70
N ASN A 420 -5.72 10.90 -2.80
CA ASN A 420 -7.04 11.50 -2.97
C ASN A 420 -7.00 12.81 -3.77
N TYR A 421 -5.84 13.24 -4.27
CA TYR A 421 -5.75 14.45 -5.08
C TYR A 421 -6.31 14.19 -6.48
N ARG A 422 -7.14 15.12 -6.99
CA ARG A 422 -7.85 14.94 -8.27
C ARG A 422 -6.94 14.61 -9.45
N VAL A 423 -5.70 15.14 -9.50
CA VAL A 423 -4.72 14.83 -10.57
C VAL A 423 -4.28 13.38 -10.46
N ASN A 424 -3.94 12.91 -9.25
CA ASN A 424 -3.57 11.51 -9.02
C ASN A 424 -4.74 10.56 -9.32
N ALA A 425 -5.96 10.94 -8.97
CA ALA A 425 -7.17 10.17 -9.30
C ALA A 425 -7.38 10.04 -10.82
N GLN A 426 -7.20 11.14 -11.57
CA GLN A 426 -7.29 11.13 -13.03
C GLN A 426 -6.20 10.25 -13.66
N ASP A 427 -4.97 10.32 -13.15
CA ASP A 427 -3.88 9.47 -13.63
C ASP A 427 -4.15 7.97 -13.35
N MET A 428 -4.70 7.60 -12.17
CA MET A 428 -5.12 6.23 -11.85
C MET A 428 -6.19 5.73 -12.84
N LEU A 429 -7.23 6.53 -13.06
CA LEU A 429 -8.32 6.16 -13.99
C LEU A 429 -7.83 6.10 -15.44
N GLY A 430 -7.01 7.05 -15.87
CA GLY A 430 -6.40 7.07 -17.21
C GLY A 430 -5.59 5.80 -17.49
N PHE A 431 -4.78 5.38 -16.51
CA PHE A 431 -4.03 4.13 -16.63
C PHE A 431 -4.95 2.92 -16.81
N PHE A 432 -5.99 2.76 -16.01
CA PHE A 432 -6.90 1.61 -16.12
C PHE A 432 -7.75 1.65 -17.38
N GLN A 433 -8.08 2.82 -17.90
CA GLN A 433 -8.83 3.01 -19.17
C GLN A 433 -7.96 2.85 -20.42
N GLY A 434 -6.65 2.68 -20.27
CA GLY A 434 -5.74 2.56 -21.42
C GLY A 434 -5.46 3.87 -22.13
N GLN A 435 -5.75 4.98 -21.48
CA GLN A 435 -5.38 6.29 -21.96
C GLN A 435 -3.90 6.51 -21.61
N ASP A 436 -3.05 6.58 -22.62
CA ASP A 436 -1.68 7.04 -22.39
C ASP A 436 -1.77 8.43 -21.80
N ALA A 437 -0.98 8.66 -20.71
CA ALA A 437 -0.94 9.93 -20.02
C ALA A 437 -0.41 11.02 -20.98
N SER A 438 -1.35 11.63 -21.75
CA SER A 438 -1.00 12.72 -22.68
C SER A 438 -0.93 14.04 -21.93
N PRO A 439 0.09 14.88 -22.16
CA PRO A 439 0.20 16.22 -21.55
C PRO A 439 -0.95 17.18 -21.87
N ALA A 440 -1.83 16.82 -22.81
CA ALA A 440 -2.85 17.72 -23.37
C ALA A 440 -4.15 17.87 -22.53
N SER A 441 -4.37 17.07 -21.48
CA SER A 441 -5.64 17.13 -20.72
C SER A 441 -5.68 18.19 -19.60
N LEU A 442 -4.56 18.83 -19.29
CA LEU A 442 -4.49 19.83 -18.20
C LEU A 442 -4.99 21.24 -18.64
N ALA A 443 -5.13 21.48 -19.93
CA ALA A 443 -5.47 22.83 -20.45
C ALA A 443 -7.00 23.10 -20.56
N THR A 444 -7.86 22.10 -20.54
CA THR A 444 -9.31 22.27 -20.80
C THR A 444 -10.18 22.38 -19.54
N ALA A 445 -9.65 22.20 -18.36
CA ALA A 445 -10.41 22.32 -17.09
C ALA A 445 -10.43 23.74 -16.51
N GLN A 446 -9.76 24.73 -17.13
CA GLN A 446 -9.72 26.12 -16.62
C GLN A 446 -10.63 27.10 -17.33
N THR A 447 -11.41 26.68 -18.33
CA THR A 447 -12.37 27.56 -19.01
C THR A 447 -13.78 26.96 -19.00
N GLY A 448 -14.43 27.04 -17.90
CA GLY A 448 -15.86 26.80 -17.73
C GLY A 448 -16.30 27.38 -16.41
N ASN A 449 -16.92 28.55 -16.50
CA ASN A 449 -17.44 29.40 -15.43
C ASN A 449 -18.04 28.68 -14.23
#